data_600df9136b2e8bbd670c1f0895c5cef4
#
_entry.id   600df9136b2e8bbd670c1f0895c5cef4
#
_cell.length_a   1.000
_cell.length_b   1.000
_cell.length_c   1.000
_cell.angle_alpha   90.00
_cell.angle_beta   90.00
_cell.angle_gamma   90.00
#
_symmetry.space_group_name_H-M   'P 1'
#
loop_
_entity.id
_entity.type
_entity.pdbx_description
1 polymer ?
#
loop_
_entity_poly.entity_id
_entity_poly.type
_entity_poly.pdbx_seq_one_letter_code
_entity_poly.pdbx_strand_id
1 'polypeptide(L)'
;MKKTVLLLLSCTALLQMKAQQYKGNWDAYVVQINHRPVSVVVDLDFGTSPKAKENQNVIIVQLNINNVQADGMPVRNEIKILDSIENGLVNNLSSVLNAQYTGRYTQNGRRDFYFYSNDTSDYKQHVKTVLQHFPAYTWTVLVSRDADLSNYLNVLYPTQKEMERIQNRRLVDALHTKGDQLTAARKVDHFLFFKTEADRKKFAGVVQDSGFVVENAGKEIGVKDRPYSLH
;
A
#
# COMPACT_ATOMS: atom_id res chain seq x y z
N MET A 1 66.53 27.67 23.46
CA MET A 1 65.54 26.58 23.66
C MET A 1 64.21 27.07 23.17
N LYS A 2 63.81 26.65 21.95
CA LYS A 2 62.51 26.98 21.31
C LYS A 2 61.53 25.82 21.56
N LYS A 3 60.45 26.09 22.29
CA LYS A 3 59.36 25.13 22.54
C LYS A 3 58.40 25.23 21.36
N THR A 4 58.34 24.18 20.58
CA THR A 4 57.36 24.02 19.51
C THR A 4 56.06 23.46 20.11
N VAL A 5 54.96 24.24 20.08
CA VAL A 5 53.61 23.80 20.48
C VAL A 5 52.97 23.17 19.25
N LEU A 6 52.73 21.86 19.31
CA LEU A 6 52.01 21.11 18.29
C LEU A 6 50.51 21.24 18.53
N LEU A 7 49.80 22.00 17.69
CA LEU A 7 48.35 22.16 17.75
C LEU A 7 47.71 20.98 16.99
N LEU A 8 47.14 20.02 17.71
CA LEU A 8 46.29 18.96 17.14
C LEU A 8 44.92 19.54 16.80
N LEU A 9 44.68 19.82 15.51
CA LEU A 9 43.33 20.04 14.98
C LEU A 9 42.64 18.69 14.85
N SER A 10 41.76 18.35 15.79
CA SER A 10 40.81 17.25 15.65
C SER A 10 39.67 17.68 14.73
N CYS A 11 39.75 17.28 13.47
CA CYS A 11 38.70 17.48 12.48
C CYS A 11 37.59 16.44 12.79
N THR A 12 36.62 16.80 13.62
CA THR A 12 35.39 16.01 13.78
C THR A 12 34.51 16.22 12.53
N ALA A 13 34.68 15.36 11.54
CA ALA A 13 33.75 15.25 10.44
C ALA A 13 32.43 14.71 11.01
N LEU A 14 31.48 15.60 11.30
CA LEU A 14 30.08 15.26 11.54
C LEU A 14 29.54 14.72 10.21
N LEU A 15 29.56 13.41 10.08
CA LEU A 15 28.77 12.70 9.06
C LEU A 15 27.29 12.98 9.35
N GLN A 16 26.77 14.01 8.72
CA GLN A 16 25.31 14.20 8.64
C GLN A 16 24.75 13.04 7.79
N MET A 17 24.42 11.94 8.44
CA MET A 17 23.55 10.94 7.85
C MET A 17 22.20 11.61 7.61
N LYS A 18 21.97 12.08 6.39
CA LYS A 18 20.61 12.43 5.97
C LYS A 18 19.79 11.14 6.10
N ALA A 19 18.97 11.06 7.14
CA ALA A 19 17.98 10.00 7.23
C ALA A 19 17.20 10.02 5.92
N GLN A 20 17.24 8.93 5.17
CA GLN A 20 16.52 8.81 3.92
C GLN A 20 15.03 8.99 4.25
N GLN A 21 14.43 10.07 3.72
CA GLN A 21 13.04 10.36 3.98
C GLN A 21 12.18 9.21 3.44
N TYR A 22 11.39 8.59 4.30
CA TYR A 22 10.47 7.52 3.92
C TYR A 22 9.49 8.05 2.85
N LYS A 23 9.44 7.40 1.69
CA LYS A 23 8.64 7.88 0.55
C LYS A 23 7.33 7.10 0.35
N GLY A 24 7.22 5.88 0.90
CA GLY A 24 6.12 4.97 0.66
C GLY A 24 6.06 4.40 -0.77
N ASN A 25 5.35 3.30 -0.93
CA ASN A 25 5.11 2.60 -2.20
C ASN A 25 3.59 2.52 -2.42
N TRP A 26 3.02 3.60 -2.91
CA TRP A 26 1.58 3.79 -3.00
C TRP A 26 0.95 3.05 -4.17
N ASP A 27 -0.16 2.39 -3.87
CA ASP A 27 -1.01 1.79 -4.89
C ASP A 27 -2.49 1.79 -4.46
N ALA A 28 -3.36 1.46 -5.41
CA ALA A 28 -4.80 1.38 -5.19
C ALA A 28 -5.38 0.10 -5.81
N TYR A 29 -6.40 -0.44 -5.17
CA TYR A 29 -7.14 -1.57 -5.71
C TYR A 29 -8.63 -1.49 -5.36
N VAL A 30 -9.44 -2.22 -6.11
CA VAL A 30 -10.88 -2.32 -5.87
C VAL A 30 -11.26 -3.79 -5.76
N VAL A 31 -12.03 -4.12 -4.73
CA VAL A 31 -12.60 -5.44 -4.52
C VAL A 31 -14.13 -5.35 -4.39
N GLN A 32 -14.80 -6.49 -4.49
CA GLN A 32 -16.23 -6.59 -4.22
C GLN A 32 -16.44 -7.31 -2.90
N ILE A 33 -17.15 -6.67 -1.97
CA ILE A 33 -17.58 -7.29 -0.71
C ILE A 33 -19.11 -7.20 -0.65
N ASN A 34 -19.78 -8.35 -0.58
CA ASN A 34 -21.24 -8.43 -0.60
C ASN A 34 -21.86 -7.68 -1.79
N HIS A 35 -21.31 -7.88 -2.99
CA HIS A 35 -21.72 -7.22 -4.24
C HIS A 35 -21.60 -5.69 -4.25
N ARG A 36 -20.86 -5.10 -3.32
CA ARG A 36 -20.57 -3.66 -3.30
C ARG A 36 -19.07 -3.40 -3.48
N PRO A 37 -18.69 -2.38 -4.23
CA PRO A 37 -17.30 -2.04 -4.43
C PRO A 37 -16.69 -1.50 -3.14
N VAL A 38 -15.44 -1.87 -2.93
CA VAL A 38 -14.56 -1.33 -1.89
C VAL A 38 -13.31 -0.81 -2.58
N SER A 39 -13.01 0.46 -2.39
CA SER A 39 -11.78 1.07 -2.91
C SER A 39 -10.78 1.25 -1.77
N VAL A 40 -9.59 0.73 -1.97
CA VAL A 40 -8.48 0.86 -1.03
C VAL A 40 -7.32 1.57 -1.71
N VAL A 41 -6.72 2.52 -1.00
CA VAL A 41 -5.41 3.09 -1.33
C VAL A 41 -4.50 2.77 -0.17
N VAL A 42 -3.29 2.30 -0.45
CA VAL A 42 -2.39 1.79 0.58
C VAL A 42 -0.94 2.06 0.24
N ASP A 43 -0.14 2.33 1.26
CA ASP A 43 1.31 2.30 1.19
C ASP A 43 1.79 0.86 1.41
N LEU A 44 2.19 0.18 0.33
CA LEU A 44 2.56 -1.24 0.34
C LEU A 44 3.83 -1.54 1.15
N ASP A 45 4.70 -0.56 1.36
CA ASP A 45 5.97 -0.77 2.05
C ASP A 45 5.89 -0.42 3.55
N PHE A 46 4.78 0.16 4.03
CA PHE A 46 4.67 0.57 5.42
C PHE A 46 4.95 -0.57 6.39
N GLY A 47 4.33 -1.73 6.22
CA GLY A 47 4.44 -2.87 7.13
C GLY A 47 5.86 -3.39 7.36
N THR A 48 6.76 -3.19 6.39
CA THR A 48 8.19 -3.58 6.47
C THR A 48 9.11 -2.42 6.81
N SER A 49 8.57 -1.19 6.88
CA SER A 49 9.34 0.03 7.11
C SER A 49 9.79 0.18 8.57
N PRO A 50 10.85 0.94 8.84
CA PRO A 50 11.18 1.35 10.20
C PRO A 50 10.03 2.08 10.90
N LYS A 51 9.20 2.83 10.15
CA LYS A 51 8.05 3.57 10.68
C LYS A 51 6.99 2.68 11.29
N ALA A 52 6.77 1.48 10.77
CA ALA A 52 5.84 0.51 11.35
C ALA A 52 6.29 0.04 12.75
N LYS A 53 7.61 -0.11 12.96
CA LYS A 53 8.17 -0.50 14.25
C LYS A 53 8.14 0.64 15.27
N GLU A 54 8.30 1.88 14.79
CA GLU A 54 8.26 3.08 15.62
C GLU A 54 6.83 3.43 16.07
N ASN A 55 5.83 3.23 15.22
CA ASN A 55 4.45 3.71 15.42
C ASN A 55 3.51 2.56 15.72
N GLN A 56 3.12 2.42 16.98
CA GLN A 56 2.36 1.27 17.49
C GLN A 56 0.89 1.54 17.79
N ASN A 57 0.41 2.75 17.55
CA ASN A 57 -1.02 3.06 17.68
C ASN A 57 -1.57 3.43 16.32
N VAL A 58 -2.78 2.95 16.03
CA VAL A 58 -3.54 3.35 14.84
C VAL A 58 -4.53 4.46 15.21
N ILE A 59 -4.58 5.51 14.39
CA ILE A 59 -5.59 6.56 14.41
C ILE A 59 -6.43 6.38 13.15
N ILE A 60 -7.72 6.13 13.30
CA ILE A 60 -8.65 5.93 12.19
C ILE A 60 -9.63 7.09 12.18
N VAL A 61 -9.57 7.94 11.17
CA VAL A 61 -10.55 9.00 10.95
C VAL A 61 -11.60 8.48 9.99
N GLN A 62 -12.82 8.33 10.48
CA GLN A 62 -13.97 7.83 9.72
C GLN A 62 -14.84 9.01 9.28
N LEU A 63 -15.05 9.16 7.99
CA LEU A 63 -15.79 10.26 7.37
C LEU A 63 -16.99 9.72 6.59
N ASN A 64 -18.19 10.22 6.87
CA ASN A 64 -19.37 9.95 6.05
C ASN A 64 -19.32 10.82 4.79
N ILE A 65 -19.51 10.21 3.63
CA ILE A 65 -19.48 10.86 2.32
C ILE A 65 -20.86 11.45 2.04
N ASN A 66 -20.92 12.73 1.69
CA ASN A 66 -22.21 13.42 1.49
C ASN A 66 -22.88 13.03 0.18
N ASN A 67 -22.12 12.90 -0.90
CA ASN A 67 -22.67 12.63 -2.23
C ASN A 67 -22.12 11.33 -2.79
N VAL A 68 -22.96 10.30 -2.81
CA VAL A 68 -22.60 8.96 -3.24
C VAL A 68 -23.44 8.48 -4.43
N GLN A 69 -22.87 7.57 -5.19
CA GLN A 69 -23.54 6.79 -6.21
C GLN A 69 -24.38 5.67 -5.57
N ALA A 70 -25.21 5.00 -6.35
CA ALA A 70 -26.05 3.89 -5.87
C ALA A 70 -25.25 2.73 -5.24
N ASP A 71 -24.00 2.56 -5.65
CA ASP A 71 -23.08 1.56 -5.11
C ASP A 71 -22.34 2.00 -3.84
N GLY A 72 -22.58 3.24 -3.38
CA GLY A 72 -21.96 3.82 -2.18
C GLY A 72 -20.58 4.45 -2.40
N MET A 73 -20.11 4.52 -3.65
CA MET A 73 -18.87 5.24 -3.98
C MET A 73 -19.14 6.74 -4.14
N PRO A 74 -18.14 7.62 -3.88
CA PRO A 74 -18.32 9.06 -4.05
C PRO A 74 -18.61 9.42 -5.51
N VAL A 75 -19.49 10.40 -5.74
CA VAL A 75 -19.64 11.00 -7.07
C VAL A 75 -18.40 11.82 -7.43
N ARG A 76 -18.20 12.08 -8.73
CA ARG A 76 -16.96 12.71 -9.24
C ARG A 76 -16.61 14.04 -8.56
N ASN A 77 -17.60 14.88 -8.30
CA ASN A 77 -17.37 16.19 -7.67
C ASN A 77 -17.01 16.05 -6.18
N GLU A 78 -17.50 15.03 -5.51
CA GLU A 78 -17.19 14.72 -4.11
C GLU A 78 -15.71 14.34 -3.92
N ILE A 79 -15.11 13.65 -4.91
CA ILE A 79 -13.72 13.20 -4.84
C ILE A 79 -12.77 14.34 -4.53
N LYS A 80 -12.95 15.51 -5.18
CA LYS A 80 -12.06 16.67 -4.96
C LYS A 80 -12.12 17.19 -3.51
N ILE A 81 -13.30 17.16 -2.90
CA ILE A 81 -13.47 17.60 -1.51
C ILE A 81 -12.82 16.58 -0.58
N LEU A 82 -13.05 15.29 -0.82
CA LEU A 82 -12.43 14.21 -0.07
C LEU A 82 -10.90 14.23 -0.15
N ASP A 83 -10.34 14.55 -1.32
CA ASP A 83 -8.88 14.71 -1.50
C ASP A 83 -8.36 15.93 -0.72
N SER A 84 -9.12 17.02 -0.66
CA SER A 84 -8.75 18.19 0.16
C SER A 84 -8.77 17.88 1.66
N ILE A 85 -9.76 17.12 2.12
CA ILE A 85 -9.85 16.63 3.50
C ILE A 85 -8.66 15.70 3.80
N GLU A 86 -8.38 14.74 2.94
CA GLU A 86 -7.25 13.81 3.08
C GLU A 86 -5.93 14.56 3.20
N ASN A 87 -5.66 15.48 2.27
CA ASN A 87 -4.43 16.29 2.31
C ASN A 87 -4.33 17.12 3.60
N GLY A 88 -5.43 17.69 4.07
CA GLY A 88 -5.47 18.43 5.32
C GLY A 88 -5.15 17.53 6.54
N LEU A 89 -5.75 16.34 6.60
CA LEU A 89 -5.49 15.36 7.66
C LEU A 89 -4.04 14.88 7.62
N VAL A 90 -3.53 14.50 6.43
CA VAL A 90 -2.15 14.04 6.26
C VAL A 90 -1.16 15.10 6.72
N ASN A 91 -1.29 16.34 6.24
CA ASN A 91 -0.39 17.42 6.60
C ASN A 91 -0.44 17.76 8.10
N ASN A 92 -1.64 17.86 8.68
CA ASN A 92 -1.78 18.20 10.08
C ASN A 92 -1.24 17.08 10.98
N LEU A 93 -1.75 15.84 10.86
CA LEU A 93 -1.38 14.75 11.77
C LEU A 93 0.09 14.35 11.63
N SER A 94 0.68 14.43 10.42
CA SER A 94 2.10 14.19 10.25
C SER A 94 2.96 15.26 10.92
N SER A 95 2.54 16.52 10.90
CA SER A 95 3.32 17.61 11.51
C SER A 95 3.22 17.64 13.02
N VAL A 96 2.04 17.37 13.61
CA VAL A 96 1.79 17.55 15.05
C VAL A 96 1.99 16.26 15.86
N LEU A 97 1.69 15.10 15.28
CA LEU A 97 1.78 13.79 15.93
C LEU A 97 2.88 12.89 15.34
N ASN A 98 3.68 13.40 14.40
CA ASN A 98 4.60 12.58 13.59
C ASN A 98 3.91 11.32 13.02
N ALA A 99 2.60 11.42 12.72
CA ALA A 99 1.81 10.31 12.28
C ALA A 99 2.15 9.94 10.83
N GLN A 100 2.30 8.66 10.58
CA GLN A 100 2.50 8.10 9.25
C GLN A 100 1.15 7.73 8.64
N TYR A 101 0.75 8.41 7.57
CA TYR A 101 -0.40 8.01 6.76
C TYR A 101 -0.10 6.71 6.03
N THR A 102 -0.99 5.72 6.13
CA THR A 102 -0.78 4.38 5.57
C THR A 102 -1.82 3.99 4.53
N GLY A 103 -2.92 4.74 4.45
CA GLY A 103 -3.92 4.50 3.42
C GLY A 103 -5.33 4.90 3.80
N ARG A 104 -6.23 4.62 2.89
CA ARG A 104 -7.66 4.84 3.06
C ARG A 104 -8.49 3.66 2.55
N TYR A 105 -9.63 3.48 3.17
CA TYR A 105 -10.61 2.47 2.81
C TYR A 105 -11.96 3.18 2.54
N THR A 106 -12.58 2.94 1.39
CA THR A 106 -13.83 3.57 1.01
C THR A 106 -14.87 2.52 0.66
N GLN A 107 -15.98 2.52 1.37
CA GLN A 107 -17.09 1.60 1.15
C GLN A 107 -18.40 2.20 1.67
N ASN A 108 -19.49 1.94 0.95
CA ASN A 108 -20.86 2.17 1.43
C ASN A 108 -21.09 3.58 2.02
N GLY A 109 -20.63 4.62 1.33
CA GLY A 109 -20.80 6.01 1.75
C GLY A 109 -19.88 6.46 2.87
N ARG A 110 -18.83 5.69 3.20
CA ARG A 110 -17.87 6.05 4.22
C ARG A 110 -16.45 5.94 3.68
N ARG A 111 -15.58 6.85 4.13
CA ARG A 111 -14.13 6.79 3.92
C ARG A 111 -13.42 6.82 5.25
N ASP A 112 -12.58 5.84 5.48
CA ASP A 112 -11.74 5.70 6.66
C ASP A 112 -10.28 6.00 6.27
N PHE A 113 -9.63 6.92 6.99
CA PHE A 113 -8.22 7.26 6.80
C PHE A 113 -7.41 6.67 7.94
N TYR A 114 -6.32 5.98 7.62
CA TYR A 114 -5.49 5.24 8.57
C TYR A 114 -4.15 5.91 8.77
N PHE A 115 -3.84 6.23 10.02
CA PHE A 115 -2.56 6.81 10.43
C PHE A 115 -1.96 5.98 11.55
N TYR A 116 -0.65 5.86 11.56
CA TYR A 116 0.09 5.23 12.65
C TYR A 116 0.98 6.23 13.34
N SER A 117 0.97 6.26 14.66
CA SER A 117 1.80 7.15 15.49
C SER A 117 2.08 6.53 16.85
N ASN A 118 3.19 6.94 17.48
CA ASN A 118 3.39 6.72 18.90
C ASN A 118 2.76 7.82 19.76
N ASP A 119 2.69 9.03 19.21
CA ASP A 119 2.03 10.16 19.87
C ASP A 119 0.57 10.21 19.46
N THR A 120 -0.32 10.08 20.45
CA THR A 120 -1.76 10.17 20.27
C THR A 120 -2.37 11.28 21.13
N SER A 121 -1.54 12.23 21.62
CA SER A 121 -2.00 13.34 22.43
C SER A 121 -2.94 14.23 21.62
N ASP A 122 -4.03 14.63 22.23
CA ASP A 122 -5.03 15.54 21.64
C ASP A 122 -5.48 15.21 20.20
N TYR A 123 -5.35 13.95 19.77
CA TYR A 123 -5.69 13.49 18.42
C TYR A 123 -7.06 13.98 17.93
N LYS A 124 -8.06 14.02 18.82
CA LYS A 124 -9.41 14.52 18.47
C LYS A 124 -9.38 15.99 18.08
N GLN A 125 -8.63 16.81 18.85
CA GLN A 125 -8.51 18.24 18.58
C GLN A 125 -7.75 18.49 17.27
N HIS A 126 -6.72 17.72 16.98
CA HIS A 126 -5.96 17.82 15.72
C HIS A 126 -6.82 17.45 14.51
N VAL A 127 -7.62 16.37 14.58
CA VAL A 127 -8.59 16.02 13.53
C VAL A 127 -9.65 17.12 13.38
N LYS A 128 -10.20 17.64 14.50
CA LYS A 128 -11.19 18.73 14.50
C LYS A 128 -10.63 19.99 13.84
N THR A 129 -9.37 20.34 14.06
CA THR A 129 -8.72 21.52 13.45
C THR A 129 -8.79 21.48 11.92
N VAL A 130 -8.71 20.30 11.32
CA VAL A 130 -8.88 20.13 9.87
C VAL A 130 -10.35 20.13 9.49
N LEU A 131 -11.15 19.28 10.12
CA LEU A 131 -12.53 19.00 9.69
C LEU A 131 -13.50 20.13 9.98
N GLN A 132 -13.18 21.09 10.87
CA GLN A 132 -13.97 22.31 11.07
C GLN A 132 -14.09 23.16 9.80
N HIS A 133 -13.18 23.04 8.85
CA HIS A 133 -13.24 23.70 7.54
C HIS A 133 -14.21 22.99 6.58
N PHE A 134 -14.74 21.84 6.96
CA PHE A 134 -15.69 21.03 6.19
C PHE A 134 -16.94 20.71 7.03
N PRO A 135 -17.68 21.73 7.49
CA PRO A 135 -18.75 21.57 8.50
C PRO A 135 -19.94 20.72 8.03
N ALA A 136 -20.07 20.49 6.73
CA ALA A 136 -21.10 19.62 6.17
C ALA A 136 -20.82 18.12 6.38
N TYR A 137 -19.59 17.74 6.76
CA TYR A 137 -19.21 16.34 6.93
C TYR A 137 -19.33 15.89 8.38
N THR A 138 -19.94 14.73 8.57
CA THR A 138 -19.94 14.04 9.86
C THR A 138 -18.78 13.06 9.93
N TRP A 139 -18.13 13.00 11.09
CA TRP A 139 -16.95 12.18 11.26
C TRP A 139 -16.82 11.65 12.70
N THR A 140 -16.07 10.58 12.83
CA THR A 140 -15.59 10.07 14.12
C THR A 140 -14.09 9.77 14.01
N VAL A 141 -13.41 9.67 15.15
CA VAL A 141 -12.01 9.26 15.19
C VAL A 141 -11.82 8.24 16.30
N LEU A 142 -11.11 7.16 15.96
CA LEU A 142 -10.79 6.05 16.84
C LEU A 142 -9.29 5.99 17.00
N VAL A 143 -8.84 5.61 18.18
CA VAL A 143 -7.43 5.32 18.48
C VAL A 143 -7.34 4.03 19.26
N SER A 144 -6.45 3.17 18.85
CA SER A 144 -6.14 1.94 19.58
C SER A 144 -4.66 1.54 19.39
N ARG A 145 -4.15 0.76 20.33
CA ARG A 145 -2.86 0.10 20.13
C ARG A 145 -3.00 -0.98 19.05
N ASP A 146 -2.06 -0.98 18.11
CA ASP A 146 -2.03 -1.90 16.95
C ASP A 146 -0.58 -2.25 16.59
N ALA A 147 0.15 -2.76 17.58
CA ALA A 147 1.58 -3.06 17.46
C ALA A 147 1.89 -4.20 16.47
N ASP A 148 0.94 -5.06 16.22
CA ASP A 148 0.98 -6.14 15.22
C ASP A 148 0.47 -5.72 13.85
N LEU A 149 0.10 -4.45 13.68
CA LEU A 149 -0.41 -3.87 12.44
C LEU A 149 -1.67 -4.55 11.90
N SER A 150 -2.52 -5.10 12.77
CA SER A 150 -3.73 -5.84 12.37
C SER A 150 -4.65 -5.01 11.47
N ASN A 151 -4.83 -3.72 11.77
CA ASN A 151 -5.66 -2.84 10.94
C ASN A 151 -5.03 -2.62 9.55
N TYR A 152 -3.72 -2.44 9.47
CA TYR A 152 -3.03 -2.31 8.19
C TYR A 152 -3.08 -3.62 7.39
N LEU A 153 -2.71 -4.74 8.00
CA LEU A 153 -2.56 -6.03 7.32
C LEU A 153 -3.90 -6.64 6.88
N ASN A 154 -4.95 -6.49 7.70
CA ASN A 154 -6.24 -7.14 7.43
C ASN A 154 -7.24 -6.23 6.69
N VAL A 155 -7.04 -4.90 6.70
CA VAL A 155 -7.97 -3.95 6.08
C VAL A 155 -7.38 -3.28 4.83
N LEU A 156 -6.12 -2.83 4.91
CA LEU A 156 -5.51 -2.06 3.83
C LEU A 156 -4.60 -2.88 2.92
N TYR A 157 -3.85 -3.85 3.48
CA TYR A 157 -2.88 -4.59 2.68
C TYR A 157 -3.58 -5.57 1.74
N PRO A 158 -3.20 -5.59 0.45
CA PRO A 158 -3.86 -6.47 -0.52
C PRO A 158 -3.58 -7.94 -0.23
N THR A 159 -4.58 -8.80 -0.48
CA THR A 159 -4.36 -10.25 -0.55
C THR A 159 -3.43 -10.59 -1.71
N GLN A 160 -2.96 -11.84 -1.76
CA GLN A 160 -2.11 -12.29 -2.89
C GLN A 160 -2.78 -11.99 -4.24
N LYS A 161 -4.08 -12.24 -4.37
CA LYS A 161 -4.83 -12.01 -5.61
C LYS A 161 -4.90 -10.53 -6.01
N GLU A 162 -5.13 -9.63 -5.06
CA GLU A 162 -5.10 -8.20 -5.31
C GLU A 162 -3.69 -7.72 -5.65
N MET A 163 -2.65 -8.26 -4.97
CA MET A 163 -1.26 -7.94 -5.26
C MET A 163 -0.86 -8.34 -6.68
N GLU A 164 -1.26 -9.51 -7.14
CA GLU A 164 -1.04 -9.96 -8.55
C GLU A 164 -1.71 -9.00 -9.54
N ARG A 165 -2.93 -8.53 -9.26
CA ARG A 165 -3.63 -7.54 -10.09
C ARG A 165 -2.90 -6.18 -10.12
N ILE A 166 -2.39 -5.74 -8.97
CA ILE A 166 -1.58 -4.52 -8.88
C ILE A 166 -0.32 -4.66 -9.75
N GLN A 167 0.40 -5.77 -9.61
CA GLN A 167 1.63 -6.02 -10.37
C GLN A 167 1.36 -6.09 -11.88
N ASN A 168 0.31 -6.78 -12.30
CA ASN A 168 -0.09 -6.86 -13.71
C ASN A 168 -0.47 -5.49 -14.27
N ARG A 169 -1.22 -4.66 -13.53
CA ARG A 169 -1.53 -3.29 -13.93
C ARG A 169 -0.26 -2.46 -14.08
N ARG A 170 0.64 -2.49 -13.10
CA ARG A 170 1.93 -1.77 -13.16
C ARG A 170 2.76 -2.16 -14.39
N LEU A 171 2.74 -3.45 -14.76
CA LEU A 171 3.41 -3.92 -15.97
C LEU A 171 2.77 -3.33 -17.24
N VAL A 172 1.44 -3.35 -17.34
CA VAL A 172 0.69 -2.77 -18.46
C VAL A 172 0.95 -1.27 -18.57
N ASP A 173 0.91 -0.54 -17.45
CA ASP A 173 1.18 0.89 -17.40
C ASP A 173 2.63 1.22 -17.82
N ALA A 174 3.58 0.38 -17.42
CA ALA A 174 4.99 0.52 -17.82
C ALA A 174 5.19 0.29 -19.33
N LEU A 175 4.50 -0.68 -19.92
CA LEU A 175 4.51 -0.90 -21.37
C LEU A 175 3.93 0.30 -22.12
N HIS A 176 2.77 0.79 -21.67
CA HIS A 176 2.15 1.97 -22.26
C HIS A 176 3.05 3.22 -22.18
N THR A 177 3.69 3.45 -21.03
CA THR A 177 4.64 4.56 -20.83
C THR A 177 5.85 4.47 -21.78
N LYS A 178 6.23 3.26 -22.18
CA LYS A 178 7.30 3.02 -23.18
C LYS A 178 6.81 3.12 -24.64
N GLY A 179 5.58 3.56 -24.86
CA GLY A 179 5.01 3.77 -26.20
C GLY A 179 4.25 2.58 -26.78
N ASP A 180 4.06 1.51 -26.00
CA ASP A 180 3.26 0.37 -26.45
C ASP A 180 1.77 0.76 -26.44
N GLN A 181 1.13 0.64 -27.61
CA GLN A 181 -0.29 0.95 -27.78
C GLN A 181 -1.23 -0.11 -27.20
N LEU A 182 -0.71 -1.25 -26.73
CA LEU A 182 -1.45 -2.37 -26.15
C LEU A 182 -2.50 -2.99 -27.10
N THR A 183 -2.43 -2.72 -28.40
CA THR A 183 -3.39 -3.19 -29.41
C THR A 183 -2.91 -4.43 -30.16
N ALA A 184 -1.59 -4.66 -30.22
CA ALA A 184 -1.03 -5.82 -30.88
C ALA A 184 -1.17 -7.08 -30.02
N ALA A 185 -1.64 -8.17 -30.62
CA ALA A 185 -1.58 -9.49 -29.99
C ALA A 185 -0.13 -9.87 -29.68
N ARG A 186 0.10 -10.43 -28.51
CA ARG A 186 1.43 -10.86 -28.07
C ARG A 186 1.36 -12.18 -27.33
N LYS A 187 2.42 -12.95 -27.44
CA LYS A 187 2.60 -14.13 -26.62
C LYS A 187 2.76 -13.71 -25.14
N VAL A 188 2.09 -14.41 -24.26
CA VAL A 188 2.23 -14.27 -22.81
C VAL A 188 2.71 -15.61 -22.28
N ASP A 189 3.91 -15.64 -21.72
CA ASP A 189 4.49 -16.85 -21.15
C ASP A 189 4.15 -16.95 -19.67
N HIS A 190 3.72 -18.14 -19.26
CA HIS A 190 3.37 -18.45 -17.87
C HIS A 190 4.35 -19.45 -17.28
N PHE A 191 4.98 -19.09 -16.17
CA PHE A 191 5.89 -19.96 -15.42
C PHE A 191 5.23 -20.39 -14.13
N LEU A 192 4.99 -21.68 -13.97
CA LEU A 192 4.29 -22.26 -12.84
C LEU A 192 5.18 -23.29 -12.14
N PHE A 193 5.07 -23.35 -10.81
CA PHE A 193 5.88 -24.24 -10.00
C PHE A 193 5.00 -25.03 -9.02
N PHE A 194 5.19 -26.33 -8.97
CA PHE A 194 4.38 -27.28 -8.22
C PHE A 194 5.22 -28.01 -7.17
N LYS A 195 4.60 -28.42 -6.06
CA LYS A 195 5.22 -29.22 -5.02
C LYS A 195 5.47 -30.64 -5.50
N THR A 196 4.55 -31.21 -6.28
CA THR A 196 4.62 -32.58 -6.78
C THR A 196 4.53 -32.65 -8.30
N GLU A 197 5.13 -33.67 -8.86
CA GLU A 197 5.02 -33.96 -10.29
C GLU A 197 3.58 -34.30 -10.69
N ALA A 198 2.85 -34.96 -9.79
CA ALA A 198 1.46 -35.33 -10.02
C ALA A 198 0.56 -34.10 -10.21
N ASP A 199 0.71 -33.07 -9.34
CA ASP A 199 -0.02 -31.81 -9.47
C ASP A 199 0.31 -31.09 -10.76
N ARG A 200 1.60 -31.03 -11.14
CA ARG A 200 2.03 -30.45 -12.41
C ARG A 200 1.37 -31.17 -13.60
N LYS A 201 1.41 -32.51 -13.66
CA LYS A 201 0.82 -33.31 -14.74
C LYS A 201 -0.69 -33.10 -14.83
N LYS A 202 -1.37 -33.10 -13.68
CA LYS A 202 -2.82 -32.84 -13.63
C LYS A 202 -3.16 -31.45 -14.17
N PHE A 203 -2.41 -30.42 -13.74
CA PHE A 203 -2.62 -29.04 -14.19
C PHE A 203 -2.31 -28.90 -15.68
N ALA A 204 -1.23 -29.51 -16.19
CA ALA A 204 -0.87 -29.48 -17.60
C ALA A 204 -2.01 -30.01 -18.51
N GLY A 205 -2.67 -31.09 -18.11
CA GLY A 205 -3.84 -31.59 -18.84
C GLY A 205 -4.99 -30.55 -18.89
N VAL A 206 -5.33 -29.95 -17.74
CA VAL A 206 -6.40 -28.95 -17.68
C VAL A 206 -6.13 -27.73 -18.56
N VAL A 207 -4.88 -27.21 -18.58
CA VAL A 207 -4.58 -26.01 -19.35
C VAL A 207 -4.49 -26.29 -20.84
N GLN A 208 -4.03 -27.48 -21.25
CA GLN A 208 -4.07 -27.91 -22.64
C GLN A 208 -5.50 -28.02 -23.19
N ASP A 209 -6.41 -28.56 -22.40
CA ASP A 209 -7.85 -28.62 -22.72
C ASP A 209 -8.47 -27.21 -22.83
N SER A 210 -7.88 -26.20 -22.19
CA SER A 210 -8.28 -24.80 -22.23
C SER A 210 -7.59 -23.98 -23.33
N GLY A 211 -6.82 -24.62 -24.21
CA GLY A 211 -6.17 -23.99 -25.37
C GLY A 211 -4.80 -23.39 -25.10
N PHE A 212 -4.19 -23.66 -23.94
CA PHE A 212 -2.80 -23.28 -23.69
C PHE A 212 -1.83 -24.30 -24.28
N VAL A 213 -0.68 -23.80 -24.72
CA VAL A 213 0.43 -24.66 -25.20
C VAL A 213 1.43 -24.84 -24.06
N VAL A 214 1.67 -26.09 -23.68
CA VAL A 214 2.76 -26.43 -22.74
C VAL A 214 4.04 -26.59 -23.54
N GLU A 215 4.97 -25.66 -23.40
CA GLU A 215 6.25 -25.68 -24.14
C GLU A 215 7.31 -26.47 -23.39
N ASN A 216 7.32 -26.43 -22.08
CA ASN A 216 8.32 -27.13 -21.26
C ASN A 216 7.72 -27.61 -19.94
N ALA A 217 8.22 -28.75 -19.44
CA ALA A 217 7.85 -29.30 -18.15
C ALA A 217 9.07 -30.03 -17.55
N GLY A 218 9.51 -29.60 -16.38
CA GLY A 218 10.75 -30.09 -15.80
C GLY A 218 10.75 -30.20 -14.29
N LYS A 219 11.91 -30.55 -13.78
CA LYS A 219 12.23 -30.47 -12.35
C LYS A 219 13.45 -29.57 -12.19
N GLU A 220 13.27 -28.48 -11.45
CA GLU A 220 14.31 -27.47 -11.21
C GLU A 220 15.31 -27.96 -10.15
N ILE A 221 16.59 -27.95 -10.51
CA ILE A 221 17.67 -28.35 -9.59
C ILE A 221 17.89 -27.21 -8.57
N GLY A 222 17.92 -27.55 -7.28
CA GLY A 222 18.18 -26.59 -6.20
C GLY A 222 16.92 -25.90 -5.63
N VAL A 223 15.76 -26.06 -6.24
CA VAL A 223 14.48 -25.55 -5.71
C VAL A 223 13.85 -26.60 -4.78
N LYS A 224 13.74 -26.27 -3.47
CA LYS A 224 13.30 -27.26 -2.46
C LYS A 224 11.78 -27.34 -2.31
N ASP A 225 11.06 -26.22 -2.35
CA ASP A 225 9.64 -26.18 -1.99
C ASP A 225 8.71 -26.59 -3.16
N ARG A 226 8.99 -26.08 -4.36
CA ARG A 226 8.19 -26.33 -5.58
C ARG A 226 9.07 -26.62 -6.78
N PRO A 227 9.71 -27.79 -6.83
CA PRO A 227 10.74 -28.07 -7.84
C PRO A 227 10.20 -28.43 -9.23
N TYR A 228 8.90 -28.66 -9.40
CA TYR A 228 8.34 -29.08 -10.68
C TYR A 228 7.80 -27.87 -11.44
N SER A 229 8.49 -27.50 -12.53
CA SER A 229 8.15 -26.37 -13.41
C SER A 229 7.24 -26.77 -14.56
N LEU A 230 6.40 -25.84 -15.00
CA LEU A 230 5.61 -25.89 -16.22
C LEU A 230 5.67 -24.53 -16.90
N HIS A 231 5.94 -24.52 -18.21
CA HIS A 231 6.02 -23.34 -19.04
C HIS A 231 5.18 -23.51 -20.29
#